data_a6af4cf9b8c4a4519b8d1f72b3a599ea
#
_entry.id   a6af4cf9b8c4a4519b8d1f72b3a599ea
#
_cell.length_a   1.000
_cell.length_b   1.000
_cell.length_c   1.000
_cell.angle_alpha   90.00
_cell.angle_beta   90.00
_cell.angle_gamma   90.00
#
_symmetry.space_group_name_H-M   'P 1'
#
loop_
_entity.id
_entity.type
_entity.pdbx_description
1 polymer ?
#
loop_
_entity_poly.entity_id
_entity_poly.type
_entity_poly.pdbx_seq_one_letter_code
_entity_poly.pdbx_strand_id
1 'polypeptide(L)'
;MRNKQLGPLFLVSVIDILGFGILIPLVPYMADRFGAAPAVLTAIFGVYSLCQLIAAPLWGRLSDRFGRRPILISSLTGACASYIILGFAQGVDWLFASRILGGFMAGNIAAAFAYASDVSPPEKRAASLGMVGAAIGIGFMLGPAIGGLLAGNDLRTASFVRPAVVSACLSLFAIALVTFLLPESNTAERRREHATRERVGPLRMLVERPALRFLATAALLVTFSQAVLESIFALWALNKFGFGPRTVGLLMFCLACLAVLMQGGGVRLLVPRLGEGKLATLGVLTFVAGLVTVAVAPNLVMTGLGLALCGIGVGSFNPSASSLASKQADVHDRGSVMGTYQSSSSLARVIGPFVSGPIYAALGPGAPFLVGACVTLPAIWFIWRARARSR
;
A
#
# COMPACT_ATOMS: atom_id res chain seq x y z
N MET A 1 -15.28 0.45 -28.41
CA MET A 1 -13.80 0.47 -28.40
C MET A 1 -13.18 0.75 -27.01
N ARG A 2 -13.83 1.50 -26.13
CA ARG A 2 -13.30 1.89 -24.79
C ARG A 2 -13.00 0.73 -23.81
N ASN A 3 -13.75 -0.36 -23.82
CA ASN A 3 -13.51 -1.50 -22.90
C ASN A 3 -12.21 -2.29 -23.17
N LYS A 4 -11.64 -2.17 -24.38
CA LYS A 4 -10.41 -2.91 -24.75
C LYS A 4 -9.15 -2.38 -24.03
N GLN A 5 -9.19 -1.18 -23.45
CA GLN A 5 -8.05 -0.53 -22.81
C GLN A 5 -7.89 -0.92 -21.33
N LEU A 6 -8.97 -1.38 -20.69
CA LEU A 6 -8.94 -1.73 -19.25
C LEU A 6 -8.10 -2.98 -18.96
N GLY A 7 -8.07 -3.95 -19.89
CA GLY A 7 -7.23 -5.15 -19.74
C GLY A 7 -5.73 -4.84 -19.71
N PRO A 8 -5.19 -4.12 -20.71
CA PRO A 8 -3.80 -3.65 -20.68
C PRO A 8 -3.48 -2.80 -19.44
N LEU A 9 -4.36 -1.87 -19.03
CA LEU A 9 -4.17 -1.07 -17.82
C LEU A 9 -4.10 -1.94 -16.56
N PHE A 10 -4.98 -2.95 -16.45
CA PHE A 10 -4.94 -3.92 -15.36
C PHE A 10 -3.59 -4.63 -15.30
N LEU A 11 -3.13 -5.15 -16.44
CA LEU A 11 -1.86 -5.86 -16.52
C LEU A 11 -0.67 -4.96 -16.14
N VAL A 12 -0.63 -3.73 -16.66
CA VAL A 12 0.39 -2.73 -16.29
C VAL A 12 0.38 -2.48 -14.79
N SER A 13 -0.81 -2.29 -14.18
CA SER A 13 -0.93 -2.05 -12.74
C SER A 13 -0.48 -3.25 -11.91
N VAL A 14 -0.80 -4.48 -12.33
CA VAL A 14 -0.31 -5.71 -11.67
C VAL A 14 1.22 -5.78 -11.72
N ILE A 15 1.80 -5.60 -12.90
CA ILE A 15 3.26 -5.73 -13.13
C ILE A 15 4.03 -4.67 -12.34
N ASP A 16 3.55 -3.45 -12.33
CA ASP A 16 4.17 -2.34 -11.61
C ASP A 16 4.21 -2.58 -10.10
N ILE A 17 3.06 -2.90 -9.51
CA ILE A 17 2.97 -3.18 -8.08
C ILE A 17 3.69 -4.49 -7.71
N LEU A 18 3.70 -5.46 -8.61
CA LEU A 18 4.49 -6.69 -8.44
C LEU A 18 5.98 -6.36 -8.33
N GLY A 19 6.52 -5.52 -9.24
CA GLY A 19 7.92 -5.08 -9.21
C GLY A 19 8.30 -4.40 -7.90
N PHE A 20 7.43 -3.54 -7.36
CA PHE A 20 7.60 -2.94 -6.04
C PHE A 20 7.51 -3.98 -4.91
N GLY A 21 6.50 -4.85 -4.96
CA GLY A 21 6.23 -5.88 -3.95
C GLY A 21 7.35 -6.90 -3.80
N ILE A 22 8.04 -7.25 -4.90
CA ILE A 22 9.22 -8.14 -4.91
C ILE A 22 10.30 -7.65 -3.93
N LEU A 23 10.48 -6.35 -3.81
CA LEU A 23 11.58 -5.76 -3.04
C LEU A 23 11.24 -5.47 -1.58
N ILE A 24 9.95 -5.44 -1.22
CA ILE A 24 9.52 -5.14 0.15
C ILE A 24 10.20 -6.03 1.21
N PRO A 25 10.15 -7.37 1.12
CA PRO A 25 10.74 -8.21 2.15
C PRO A 25 12.27 -8.21 2.12
N LEU A 26 12.90 -7.68 1.07
CA LEU A 26 14.35 -7.78 0.86
C LEU A 26 15.12 -6.59 1.43
N VAL A 27 14.53 -5.41 1.43
CA VAL A 27 15.17 -4.17 1.92
C VAL A 27 15.70 -4.32 3.35
N PRO A 28 14.99 -4.94 4.31
CA PRO A 28 15.51 -5.18 5.64
C PRO A 28 16.78 -6.03 5.67
N TYR A 29 16.84 -7.08 4.87
CA TYR A 29 18.03 -7.94 4.79
C TYR A 29 19.23 -7.23 4.15
N MET A 30 18.97 -6.38 3.14
CA MET A 30 20.02 -5.56 2.52
C MET A 30 20.57 -4.55 3.53
N ALA A 31 19.70 -3.86 4.25
CA ALA A 31 20.09 -2.87 5.25
C ALA A 31 20.86 -3.52 6.41
N ASP A 32 20.41 -4.67 6.90
CA ASP A 32 21.08 -5.46 7.92
C ASP A 32 22.47 -5.90 7.45
N ARG A 33 22.60 -6.37 6.20
CA ARG A 33 23.90 -6.76 5.61
C ARG A 33 24.90 -5.59 5.54
N PHE A 34 24.41 -4.35 5.45
CA PHE A 34 25.23 -3.12 5.50
C PHE A 34 25.40 -2.58 6.92
N GLY A 35 25.00 -3.33 7.95
CA GLY A 35 25.15 -2.95 9.35
C GLY A 35 24.22 -1.80 9.79
N ALA A 36 23.09 -1.61 9.11
CA ALA A 36 22.15 -0.55 9.45
C ALA A 36 21.44 -0.82 10.78
N ALA A 37 21.42 0.17 11.66
CA ALA A 37 20.61 0.10 12.88
C ALA A 37 19.10 -0.02 12.53
N PRO A 38 18.27 -0.62 13.41
CA PRO A 38 16.83 -0.79 13.16
C PRO A 38 16.10 0.49 12.79
N ALA A 39 16.46 1.62 13.39
CA ALA A 39 15.89 2.94 13.10
C ALA A 39 16.21 3.38 11.65
N VAL A 40 17.43 3.14 11.18
CA VAL A 40 17.85 3.48 9.81
C VAL A 40 17.14 2.56 8.80
N LEU A 41 17.06 1.27 9.11
CA LEU A 41 16.39 0.27 8.29
C LEU A 41 14.92 0.65 8.03
N THR A 42 14.19 0.98 9.09
CA THR A 42 12.78 1.34 8.95
C THR A 42 12.59 2.75 8.33
N ALA A 43 13.54 3.67 8.55
CA ALA A 43 13.53 4.98 7.91
C ALA A 43 13.61 4.88 6.36
N ILE A 44 14.26 3.85 5.81
CA ILE A 44 14.30 3.57 4.36
C ILE A 44 12.88 3.40 3.79
N PHE A 45 11.96 2.72 4.52
CA PHE A 45 10.55 2.61 4.14
C PHE A 45 9.79 3.93 4.34
N GLY A 46 10.08 4.62 5.45
CA GLY A 46 9.47 5.91 5.76
C GLY A 46 9.78 6.97 4.72
N VAL A 47 11.03 7.05 4.27
CA VAL A 47 11.47 7.99 3.23
C VAL A 47 10.78 7.72 1.90
N TYR A 48 10.62 6.46 1.47
CA TYR A 48 9.84 6.12 0.28
C TYR A 48 8.42 6.67 0.38
N SER A 49 7.75 6.39 1.50
CA SER A 49 6.36 6.82 1.73
C SER A 49 6.23 8.35 1.83
N LEU A 50 7.23 9.02 2.41
CA LEU A 50 7.29 10.48 2.47
C LEU A 50 7.43 11.10 1.09
N CYS A 51 8.37 10.60 0.28
CA CYS A 51 8.54 11.05 -1.10
C CYS A 51 7.28 10.82 -1.93
N GLN A 52 6.64 9.67 -1.78
CA GLN A 52 5.36 9.35 -2.44
C GLN A 52 4.25 10.32 -2.02
N LEU A 53 4.13 10.63 -0.73
CA LEU A 53 3.12 11.56 -0.21
C LEU A 53 3.30 12.97 -0.80
N ILE A 54 4.55 13.45 -0.87
CA ILE A 54 4.89 14.76 -1.46
C ILE A 54 4.68 14.75 -2.98
N ALA A 55 5.07 13.68 -3.66
CA ALA A 55 5.02 13.59 -5.11
C ALA A 55 3.60 13.35 -5.66
N ALA A 56 2.72 12.69 -4.92
CA ALA A 56 1.38 12.32 -5.40
C ALA A 56 0.55 13.52 -5.93
N PRO A 57 0.47 14.69 -5.25
CA PRO A 57 -0.25 15.85 -5.80
C PRO A 57 0.43 16.43 -7.04
N LEU A 58 1.78 16.37 -7.12
CA LEU A 58 2.53 16.85 -8.27
C LEU A 58 2.25 15.99 -9.50
N TRP A 59 2.34 14.68 -9.37
CA TRP A 59 2.03 13.73 -10.44
C TRP A 59 0.56 13.82 -10.87
N GLY A 60 -0.37 14.03 -9.95
CA GLY A 60 -1.77 14.27 -10.27
C GLY A 60 -1.94 15.49 -11.19
N ARG A 61 -1.32 16.64 -10.85
CA ARG A 61 -1.38 17.87 -11.67
C ARG A 61 -0.67 17.69 -13.01
N LEU A 62 0.51 17.07 -13.02
CA LEU A 62 1.26 16.79 -14.25
C LEU A 62 0.46 15.85 -15.17
N SER A 63 -0.21 14.85 -14.61
CA SER A 63 -1.07 13.92 -15.33
C SER A 63 -2.30 14.62 -15.94
N ASP A 64 -2.88 15.59 -15.23
CA ASP A 64 -3.97 16.43 -15.77
C ASP A 64 -3.49 17.34 -16.91
N ARG A 65 -2.25 17.85 -16.84
CA ARG A 65 -1.68 18.80 -17.80
C ARG A 65 -1.08 18.12 -19.04
N PHE A 66 -0.25 17.10 -18.84
CA PHE A 66 0.52 16.47 -19.92
C PHE A 66 -0.14 15.23 -20.49
N GLY A 67 -1.08 14.63 -19.77
CA GLY A 67 -1.76 13.40 -20.15
C GLY A 67 -1.41 12.22 -19.22
N ARG A 68 -2.22 11.18 -19.29
CA ARG A 68 -2.07 10.00 -18.42
C ARG A 68 -0.91 9.11 -18.87
N ARG A 69 -0.81 8.87 -20.18
CA ARG A 69 0.20 7.99 -20.78
C ARG A 69 1.64 8.45 -20.54
N PRO A 70 2.05 9.71 -20.79
CA PRO A 70 3.40 10.18 -20.49
C PRO A 70 3.76 10.03 -19.01
N ILE A 71 2.83 10.29 -18.12
CA ILE A 71 3.05 10.16 -16.67
C ILE A 71 3.26 8.71 -16.26
N LEU A 72 2.47 7.77 -16.79
CA LEU A 72 2.70 6.34 -16.56
C LEU A 72 4.10 5.90 -17.03
N ILE A 73 4.52 6.33 -18.22
CA ILE A 73 5.85 6.00 -18.77
C ILE A 73 6.95 6.59 -17.89
N SER A 74 6.88 7.88 -17.54
CA SER A 74 7.90 8.55 -16.72
C SER A 74 8.02 7.91 -15.34
N SER A 75 6.91 7.60 -14.70
CA SER A 75 6.84 6.94 -13.40
C SER A 75 7.48 5.54 -13.44
N LEU A 76 7.11 4.71 -14.42
CA LEU A 76 7.67 3.38 -14.62
C LEU A 76 9.18 3.42 -14.95
N THR A 77 9.64 4.42 -15.71
CA THR A 77 11.06 4.62 -16.02
C THR A 77 11.85 4.94 -14.74
N GLY A 78 11.33 5.84 -13.91
CA GLY A 78 11.93 6.14 -12.62
C GLY A 78 11.91 4.97 -11.65
N ALA A 79 10.83 4.17 -11.64
CA ALA A 79 10.75 2.93 -10.86
C ALA A 79 11.83 1.92 -11.33
N CYS A 80 11.98 1.72 -12.64
CA CYS A 80 13.04 0.88 -13.22
C CYS A 80 14.43 1.32 -12.75
N ALA A 81 14.76 2.60 -12.86
CA ALA A 81 16.02 3.16 -12.39
C ALA A 81 16.22 2.94 -10.87
N SER A 82 15.16 3.15 -10.08
CA SER A 82 15.18 2.88 -8.63
C SER A 82 15.51 1.42 -8.31
N TYR A 83 14.96 0.46 -9.07
CA TYR A 83 15.25 -0.97 -8.87
C TYR A 83 16.67 -1.33 -9.27
N ILE A 84 17.21 -0.74 -10.34
CA ILE A 84 18.60 -0.91 -10.73
C ILE A 84 19.54 -0.40 -9.63
N ILE A 85 19.32 0.83 -9.14
CA ILE A 85 20.09 1.41 -8.03
C ILE A 85 20.05 0.47 -6.81
N LEU A 86 18.87 -0.06 -6.46
CA LEU A 86 18.73 -0.97 -5.34
C LEU A 86 19.50 -2.28 -5.55
N GLY A 87 19.42 -2.87 -6.74
CA GLY A 87 20.06 -4.15 -7.04
C GLY A 87 21.58 -4.10 -6.97
N PHE A 88 22.17 -2.95 -7.30
CA PHE A 88 23.61 -2.72 -7.27
C PHE A 88 24.07 -1.90 -6.06
N ALA A 89 23.22 -1.79 -5.03
CA ALA A 89 23.56 -1.05 -3.81
C ALA A 89 24.80 -1.61 -3.12
N GLN A 90 25.73 -0.68 -2.77
CA GLN A 90 26.99 -0.98 -2.09
C GLN A 90 27.00 -0.47 -0.63
N GLY A 91 25.93 0.22 -0.21
CA GLY A 91 25.80 0.78 1.12
C GLY A 91 24.38 1.27 1.39
N VAL A 92 24.18 1.78 2.60
CA VAL A 92 22.87 2.27 3.07
C VAL A 92 22.39 3.49 2.27
N ASP A 93 23.29 4.36 1.85
CA ASP A 93 23.03 5.55 1.02
C ASP A 93 22.41 5.19 -0.33
N TRP A 94 22.83 4.09 -0.95
CA TRP A 94 22.22 3.57 -2.18
C TRP A 94 20.79 3.10 -1.94
N LEU A 95 20.53 2.50 -0.77
CA LEU A 95 19.17 2.11 -0.39
C LEU A 95 18.28 3.36 -0.25
N PHE A 96 18.76 4.42 0.43
CA PHE A 96 18.04 5.68 0.51
C PHE A 96 17.83 6.31 -0.86
N ALA A 97 18.88 6.42 -1.68
CA ALA A 97 18.78 6.99 -3.03
C ALA A 97 17.71 6.26 -3.88
N SER A 98 17.74 4.92 -3.87
CA SER A 98 16.72 4.11 -4.52
C SER A 98 15.32 4.40 -3.98
N ARG A 99 15.13 4.48 -2.66
CA ARG A 99 13.82 4.70 -2.06
C ARG A 99 13.30 6.12 -2.27
N ILE A 100 14.17 7.13 -2.25
CA ILE A 100 13.82 8.51 -2.60
C ILE A 100 13.35 8.57 -4.05
N LEU A 101 14.14 8.06 -4.99
CA LEU A 101 13.78 8.05 -6.41
C LEU A 101 12.47 7.27 -6.63
N GLY A 102 12.38 6.04 -6.13
CA GLY A 102 11.19 5.21 -6.27
C GLY A 102 9.93 5.84 -5.66
N GLY A 103 10.05 6.47 -4.49
CA GLY A 103 8.96 7.17 -3.84
C GLY A 103 8.49 8.40 -4.64
N PHE A 104 9.42 9.22 -5.14
CA PHE A 104 9.08 10.34 -6.02
C PHE A 104 8.43 9.88 -7.32
N MET A 105 8.83 8.73 -7.86
CA MET A 105 8.28 8.20 -9.10
C MET A 105 7.00 7.37 -8.92
N ALA A 106 6.52 7.14 -7.70
CA ALA A 106 5.31 6.38 -7.42
C ALA A 106 3.99 7.15 -7.74
N GLY A 107 3.99 7.94 -8.82
CA GLY A 107 2.82 8.67 -9.30
C GLY A 107 1.87 7.87 -10.20
N ASN A 108 2.30 6.72 -10.65
CA ASN A 108 1.59 5.83 -11.57
C ASN A 108 0.25 5.32 -11.04
N ILE A 109 0.13 5.05 -9.75
CA ILE A 109 -1.12 4.59 -9.13
C ILE A 109 -2.24 5.62 -9.35
N ALA A 110 -1.96 6.92 -9.08
CA ALA A 110 -2.93 7.98 -9.29
C ALA A 110 -3.29 8.13 -10.77
N ALA A 111 -2.29 8.05 -11.67
CA ALA A 111 -2.50 8.10 -13.11
C ALA A 111 -3.30 6.89 -13.62
N ALA A 112 -3.09 5.68 -13.09
CA ALA A 112 -3.85 4.48 -13.44
C ALA A 112 -5.33 4.60 -13.04
N PHE A 113 -5.63 5.07 -11.84
CA PHE A 113 -7.00 5.34 -11.42
C PHE A 113 -7.67 6.43 -12.28
N ALA A 114 -6.94 7.51 -12.60
CA ALA A 114 -7.44 8.55 -13.48
C ALA A 114 -7.71 8.02 -14.89
N TYR A 115 -6.78 7.25 -15.46
CA TYR A 115 -6.95 6.61 -16.77
C TYR A 115 -8.19 5.70 -16.78
N ALA A 116 -8.35 4.81 -15.77
CA ALA A 116 -9.51 3.93 -15.66
C ALA A 116 -10.82 4.73 -15.61
N SER A 117 -10.83 5.84 -14.87
CA SER A 117 -11.99 6.75 -14.82
C SER A 117 -12.29 7.42 -16.17
N ASP A 118 -11.24 7.86 -16.90
CA ASP A 118 -11.36 8.54 -18.18
C ASP A 118 -11.93 7.66 -19.29
N VAL A 119 -11.55 6.37 -19.31
CA VAL A 119 -11.99 5.43 -20.36
C VAL A 119 -13.30 4.72 -20.04
N SER A 120 -13.85 4.92 -18.84
CA SER A 120 -15.06 4.23 -18.39
C SER A 120 -16.29 5.13 -18.46
N PRO A 121 -17.46 4.60 -18.91
CA PRO A 121 -18.72 5.33 -18.80
C PRO A 121 -19.11 5.47 -17.32
N PRO A 122 -19.92 6.49 -16.95
CA PRO A 122 -20.29 6.78 -15.56
C PRO A 122 -20.80 5.58 -14.78
N GLU A 123 -21.63 4.73 -15.39
CA GLU A 123 -22.27 3.55 -14.77
C GLU A 123 -21.25 2.45 -14.45
N LYS A 124 -20.16 2.33 -15.20
CA LYS A 124 -19.11 1.30 -15.04
C LYS A 124 -17.85 1.81 -14.35
N ARG A 125 -17.78 3.11 -14.03
CA ARG A 125 -16.57 3.74 -13.46
C ARG A 125 -16.15 3.08 -12.13
N ALA A 126 -17.10 2.78 -11.25
CA ALA A 126 -16.81 2.11 -9.99
C ALA A 126 -16.18 0.73 -10.18
N ALA A 127 -16.70 -0.06 -11.13
CA ALA A 127 -16.14 -1.37 -11.46
C ALA A 127 -14.72 -1.27 -12.04
N SER A 128 -14.44 -0.28 -12.90
CA SER A 128 -13.12 -0.07 -13.48
C SER A 128 -12.09 0.40 -12.45
N LEU A 129 -12.47 1.25 -11.50
CA LEU A 129 -11.63 1.63 -10.37
C LEU A 129 -11.36 0.44 -9.44
N GLY A 130 -12.39 -0.39 -9.20
CA GLY A 130 -12.25 -1.64 -8.45
C GLY A 130 -11.28 -2.62 -9.10
N MET A 131 -11.24 -2.67 -10.44
CA MET A 131 -10.30 -3.49 -11.19
C MET A 131 -8.85 -3.03 -11.00
N VAL A 132 -8.57 -1.72 -11.02
CA VAL A 132 -7.23 -1.19 -10.69
C VAL A 132 -6.86 -1.53 -9.25
N GLY A 133 -7.80 -1.39 -8.30
CA GLY A 133 -7.59 -1.81 -6.91
C GLY A 133 -7.27 -3.30 -6.77
N ALA A 134 -7.95 -4.17 -7.52
CA ALA A 134 -7.68 -5.61 -7.55
C ALA A 134 -6.28 -5.91 -8.14
N ALA A 135 -5.87 -5.19 -9.19
CA ALA A 135 -4.52 -5.30 -9.76
C ALA A 135 -3.43 -4.97 -8.72
N ILE A 136 -3.63 -3.89 -7.97
CA ILE A 136 -2.75 -3.50 -6.86
C ILE A 136 -2.68 -4.61 -5.80
N GLY A 137 -3.83 -5.16 -5.40
CA GLY A 137 -3.91 -6.26 -4.44
C GLY A 137 -3.15 -7.52 -4.89
N ILE A 138 -3.29 -7.91 -6.16
CA ILE A 138 -2.58 -9.06 -6.76
C ILE A 138 -1.06 -8.81 -6.76
N GLY A 139 -0.62 -7.61 -7.15
CA GLY A 139 0.80 -7.25 -7.15
C GLY A 139 1.41 -7.31 -5.74
N PHE A 140 0.74 -6.76 -4.74
CA PHE A 140 1.17 -6.85 -3.33
C PHE A 140 1.14 -8.27 -2.77
N MET A 141 0.21 -9.10 -3.24
CA MET A 141 0.11 -10.50 -2.82
C MET A 141 1.26 -11.34 -3.37
N LEU A 142 1.50 -11.27 -4.68
CA LEU A 142 2.50 -12.11 -5.35
C LEU A 142 3.93 -11.60 -5.16
N GLY A 143 4.12 -10.28 -5.02
CA GLY A 143 5.43 -9.65 -4.97
C GLY A 143 6.35 -10.24 -3.91
N PRO A 144 5.98 -10.25 -2.62
CA PRO A 144 6.82 -10.76 -1.55
C PRO A 144 7.22 -12.23 -1.73
N ALA A 145 6.31 -13.08 -2.22
CA ALA A 145 6.62 -14.48 -2.49
C ALA A 145 7.67 -14.63 -3.58
N ILE A 146 7.47 -13.95 -4.72
CA ILE A 146 8.40 -13.98 -5.86
C ILE A 146 9.75 -13.40 -5.42
N GLY A 147 9.75 -12.29 -4.69
CA GLY A 147 10.97 -11.66 -4.17
C GLY A 147 11.77 -12.60 -3.26
N GLY A 148 11.10 -13.23 -2.30
CA GLY A 148 11.72 -14.20 -1.41
C GLY A 148 12.25 -15.45 -2.13
N LEU A 149 11.49 -15.97 -3.12
CA LEU A 149 11.93 -17.11 -3.93
C LEU A 149 13.17 -16.77 -4.78
N LEU A 150 13.21 -15.59 -5.39
CA LEU A 150 14.35 -15.13 -6.21
C LEU A 150 15.60 -14.84 -5.37
N ALA A 151 15.43 -14.32 -4.16
CA ALA A 151 16.53 -14.03 -3.25
C ALA A 151 17.15 -15.31 -2.65
N GLY A 152 16.33 -16.32 -2.37
CA GLY A 152 16.74 -17.52 -1.66
C GLY A 152 16.53 -17.43 -0.15
N ASN A 153 16.89 -18.47 0.59
CA ASN A 153 16.65 -18.54 2.04
C ASN A 153 17.91 -18.40 2.88
N ASP A 154 19.06 -18.78 2.34
CA ASP A 154 20.34 -18.68 3.03
C ASP A 154 20.88 -17.25 2.92
N LEU A 155 21.06 -16.60 4.06
CA LEU A 155 21.53 -15.21 4.16
C LEU A 155 22.92 -14.98 3.57
N ARG A 156 23.77 -16.02 3.54
CA ARG A 156 25.13 -15.94 3.00
C ARG A 156 25.14 -15.93 1.46
N THR A 157 24.19 -16.68 0.85
CA THR A 157 24.09 -16.86 -0.59
C THR A 157 22.94 -16.08 -1.22
N ALA A 158 22.10 -15.40 -0.41
CA ALA A 158 20.98 -14.64 -0.88
C ALA A 158 21.41 -13.56 -1.90
N SER A 159 20.77 -13.61 -3.06
CA SER A 159 21.01 -12.65 -4.13
C SER A 159 19.94 -11.56 -4.11
N PHE A 160 20.34 -10.31 -3.89
CA PHE A 160 19.44 -9.17 -4.00
C PHE A 160 19.41 -8.57 -5.41
N VAL A 161 20.42 -8.87 -6.22
CA VAL A 161 20.49 -8.44 -7.64
C VAL A 161 19.40 -9.11 -8.47
N ARG A 162 19.18 -10.41 -8.32
CA ARG A 162 18.17 -11.16 -9.11
C ARG A 162 16.76 -10.56 -8.97
N PRO A 163 16.20 -10.36 -7.75
CA PRO A 163 14.88 -9.74 -7.60
C PRO A 163 14.82 -8.32 -8.17
N ALA A 164 15.89 -7.53 -7.99
CA ALA A 164 15.96 -6.17 -8.50
C ALA A 164 15.97 -6.11 -10.03
N VAL A 165 16.74 -6.99 -10.68
CA VAL A 165 16.77 -7.11 -12.16
C VAL A 165 15.40 -7.56 -12.67
N VAL A 166 14.77 -8.54 -12.04
CA VAL A 166 13.41 -8.97 -12.42
C VAL A 166 12.42 -7.82 -12.29
N SER A 167 12.47 -7.03 -11.19
CA SER A 167 11.61 -5.85 -11.02
C SER A 167 11.87 -4.80 -12.09
N ALA A 168 13.13 -4.55 -12.46
CA ALA A 168 13.49 -3.62 -13.54
C ALA A 168 12.97 -4.11 -14.89
N CYS A 169 13.13 -5.40 -15.22
CA CYS A 169 12.60 -6.00 -16.44
C CYS A 169 11.06 -5.91 -16.51
N LEU A 170 10.38 -6.13 -15.38
CA LEU A 170 8.93 -5.96 -15.28
C LEU A 170 8.53 -4.51 -15.57
N SER A 171 9.27 -3.52 -15.03
CA SER A 171 9.01 -2.10 -15.33
C SER A 171 9.22 -1.78 -16.81
N LEU A 172 10.28 -2.29 -17.44
CA LEU A 172 10.50 -2.13 -18.88
C LEU A 172 9.38 -2.76 -19.71
N PHE A 173 8.92 -3.93 -19.30
CA PHE A 173 7.78 -4.60 -19.95
C PHE A 173 6.48 -3.79 -19.77
N ALA A 174 6.24 -3.23 -18.58
CA ALA A 174 5.11 -2.34 -18.35
C ALA A 174 5.19 -1.06 -19.20
N ILE A 175 6.39 -0.46 -19.37
CA ILE A 175 6.62 0.68 -20.27
C ILE A 175 6.25 0.30 -21.71
N ALA A 176 6.68 -0.85 -22.18
CA ALA A 176 6.34 -1.34 -23.51
C ALA A 176 4.81 -1.51 -23.66
N LEU A 177 4.13 -2.13 -22.67
CA LEU A 177 2.67 -2.26 -22.69
C LEU A 177 1.96 -0.90 -22.73
N VAL A 178 2.40 0.06 -21.92
CA VAL A 178 1.83 1.42 -21.94
C VAL A 178 2.05 2.07 -23.30
N THR A 179 3.26 1.93 -23.86
CA THR A 179 3.65 2.58 -25.12
C THR A 179 2.87 2.02 -26.31
N PHE A 180 2.66 0.71 -26.38
CA PHE A 180 2.04 0.09 -27.56
C PHE A 180 0.53 -0.14 -27.42
N LEU A 181 0.01 -0.34 -26.18
CA LEU A 181 -1.37 -0.75 -25.95
C LEU A 181 -2.27 0.30 -25.32
N LEU A 182 -1.71 1.33 -24.65
CA LEU A 182 -2.51 2.37 -23.98
C LEU A 182 -2.45 3.70 -24.78
N PRO A 183 -3.52 4.07 -25.50
CA PRO A 183 -3.64 5.41 -26.10
C PRO A 183 -3.82 6.46 -24.99
N GLU A 184 -3.54 7.72 -25.32
CA GLU A 184 -3.80 8.83 -24.38
C GLU A 184 -5.29 8.94 -24.07
N SER A 185 -5.66 8.95 -22.79
CA SER A 185 -7.05 9.04 -22.32
C SER A 185 -7.51 10.48 -22.06
N ASN A 186 -6.55 11.37 -21.74
CA ASN A 186 -6.81 12.75 -21.39
C ASN A 186 -6.71 13.65 -22.63
N THR A 187 -7.85 13.83 -23.34
CA THR A 187 -7.94 14.69 -24.53
C THR A 187 -7.74 16.17 -24.19
N ALA A 188 -7.40 17.00 -25.20
CA ALA A 188 -7.20 18.44 -25.02
C ALA A 188 -8.42 19.15 -24.42
N GLU A 189 -9.64 18.70 -24.77
CA GLU A 189 -10.89 19.23 -24.22
C GLU A 189 -11.00 18.95 -22.72
N ARG A 190 -10.76 17.70 -22.30
CA ARG A 190 -10.79 17.32 -20.87
C ARG A 190 -9.72 18.03 -20.06
N ARG A 191 -8.54 18.29 -20.63
CA ARG A 191 -7.49 19.07 -19.96
C ARG A 191 -7.97 20.47 -19.59
N ARG A 192 -8.75 21.12 -20.46
CA ARG A 192 -9.34 22.43 -20.19
C ARG A 192 -10.39 22.37 -19.07
N GLU A 193 -11.25 21.35 -19.06
CA GLU A 193 -12.24 21.14 -17.99
C GLU A 193 -11.59 20.88 -16.61
N HIS A 194 -10.51 20.12 -16.57
CA HIS A 194 -9.77 19.85 -15.33
C HIS A 194 -9.07 21.09 -14.77
N ALA A 195 -8.62 22.01 -15.62
CA ALA A 195 -7.95 23.25 -15.21
C ALA A 195 -8.86 24.22 -14.46
N THR A 196 -10.17 24.17 -14.69
CA THR A 196 -11.18 25.09 -14.08
C THR A 196 -11.82 24.53 -12.81
N ARG A 197 -11.52 23.30 -12.42
CA ARG A 197 -12.20 22.62 -11.29
C ARG A 197 -11.58 23.04 -9.96
N GLU A 198 -12.34 23.75 -9.13
CA GLU A 198 -11.96 24.03 -7.75
C GLU A 198 -11.81 22.72 -6.94
N ARG A 199 -10.70 22.57 -6.26
CA ARG A 199 -10.42 21.42 -5.38
C ARG A 199 -10.54 21.88 -3.93
N VAL A 200 -11.50 21.30 -3.21
CA VAL A 200 -11.62 21.51 -1.77
C VAL A 200 -10.45 20.79 -1.06
N GLY A 201 -9.72 21.53 -0.24
CA GLY A 201 -8.57 20.99 0.49
C GLY A 201 -8.97 19.92 1.52
N PRO A 202 -8.13 18.87 1.75
CA PRO A 202 -8.43 17.77 2.66
C PRO A 202 -8.75 18.21 4.09
N LEU A 203 -8.02 19.20 4.61
CA LEU A 203 -8.21 19.71 5.98
C LEU A 203 -9.60 20.33 6.17
N ARG A 204 -10.07 21.13 5.20
CA ARG A 204 -11.40 21.73 5.25
C ARG A 204 -12.48 20.67 5.28
N MET A 205 -12.36 19.62 4.46
CA MET A 205 -13.30 18.50 4.47
C MET A 205 -13.38 17.75 5.81
N LEU A 206 -12.24 17.56 6.47
CA LEU A 206 -12.20 16.91 7.80
C LEU A 206 -12.88 17.77 8.88
N VAL A 207 -12.81 19.10 8.77
CA VAL A 207 -13.48 20.02 9.70
C VAL A 207 -14.99 20.04 9.45
N GLU A 208 -15.41 20.16 8.20
CA GLU A 208 -16.82 20.29 7.80
C GLU A 208 -17.60 18.96 7.98
N ARG A 209 -16.92 17.78 7.95
CA ARG A 209 -17.56 16.46 8.01
C ARG A 209 -17.04 15.60 9.17
N PRO A 210 -17.65 15.71 10.35
CA PRO A 210 -17.18 14.98 11.55
C PRO A 210 -17.15 13.45 11.38
N ALA A 211 -18.13 12.86 10.68
CA ALA A 211 -18.15 11.42 10.43
C ALA A 211 -16.95 10.97 9.56
N LEU A 212 -16.61 11.75 8.53
CA LEU A 212 -15.42 11.49 7.70
C LEU A 212 -14.15 11.61 8.54
N ARG A 213 -14.04 12.63 9.40
CA ARG A 213 -12.90 12.80 10.30
C ARG A 213 -12.68 11.57 11.18
N PHE A 214 -13.73 11.02 11.77
CA PHE A 214 -13.63 9.82 12.59
C PHE A 214 -13.18 8.60 11.78
N LEU A 215 -13.73 8.38 10.58
CA LEU A 215 -13.31 7.28 9.71
C LEU A 215 -11.89 7.44 9.20
N ALA A 216 -11.47 8.65 8.85
CA ALA A 216 -10.11 8.97 8.43
C ALA A 216 -9.09 8.74 9.58
N THR A 217 -9.46 9.10 10.83
CA THR A 217 -8.64 8.81 12.01
C THR A 217 -8.55 7.30 12.26
N ALA A 218 -9.66 6.57 12.17
CA ALA A 218 -9.63 5.10 12.29
C ALA A 218 -8.73 4.47 11.23
N ALA A 219 -8.81 4.93 9.98
CA ALA A 219 -7.95 4.47 8.89
C ALA A 219 -6.47 4.80 9.14
N LEU A 220 -6.18 5.98 9.67
CA LEU A 220 -4.82 6.38 10.05
C LEU A 220 -4.24 5.42 11.09
N LEU A 221 -4.98 5.12 12.16
CA LEU A 221 -4.51 4.26 13.25
C LEU A 221 -4.26 2.81 12.78
N VAL A 222 -5.18 2.24 12.01
CA VAL A 222 -5.04 0.88 11.48
C VAL A 222 -3.90 0.82 10.46
N THR A 223 -3.82 1.79 9.54
CA THR A 223 -2.75 1.83 8.53
C THR A 223 -1.38 2.10 9.14
N PHE A 224 -1.31 2.89 10.22
CA PHE A 224 -0.07 3.07 10.99
C PHE A 224 0.47 1.74 11.48
N SER A 225 -0.36 0.94 12.13
CA SER A 225 0.07 -0.35 12.68
C SER A 225 0.35 -1.39 11.58
N GLN A 226 -0.35 -1.31 10.45
CA GLN A 226 -0.01 -2.09 9.27
C GLN A 226 1.38 -1.71 8.73
N ALA A 227 1.68 -0.42 8.61
CA ALA A 227 2.99 0.06 8.14
C ALA A 227 4.12 -0.29 9.12
N VAL A 228 3.85 -0.27 10.44
CA VAL A 228 4.77 -0.80 11.47
C VAL A 228 5.05 -2.28 11.21
N LEU A 229 4.01 -3.11 11.04
CA LEU A 229 4.17 -4.53 10.75
C LEU A 229 5.01 -4.75 9.48
N GLU A 230 4.67 -4.08 8.37
CA GLU A 230 5.33 -4.24 7.08
C GLU A 230 6.83 -3.84 7.15
N SER A 231 7.18 -2.79 7.89
CA SER A 231 8.55 -2.25 7.92
C SER A 231 9.50 -3.02 8.82
N ILE A 232 9.02 -3.64 9.93
CA ILE A 232 9.89 -4.27 10.93
C ILE A 232 9.82 -5.80 10.94
N PHE A 233 8.77 -6.39 10.32
CA PHE A 233 8.52 -7.83 10.42
C PHE A 233 9.70 -8.68 9.92
N ALA A 234 10.33 -8.31 8.81
CA ALA A 234 11.45 -9.08 8.27
C ALA A 234 12.67 -9.06 9.20
N LEU A 235 12.98 -7.89 9.79
CA LEU A 235 14.07 -7.79 10.78
C LEU A 235 13.75 -8.56 12.05
N TRP A 236 12.50 -8.46 12.54
CA TRP A 236 12.06 -9.24 13.70
C TRP A 236 12.17 -10.74 13.47
N ALA A 237 11.72 -11.23 12.32
CA ALA A 237 11.74 -12.63 11.96
C ALA A 237 13.18 -13.16 11.78
N LEU A 238 14.06 -12.32 11.21
CA LEU A 238 15.49 -12.61 11.10
C LEU A 238 16.13 -12.76 12.47
N ASN A 239 15.99 -11.77 13.35
CA ASN A 239 16.67 -11.74 14.64
C ASN A 239 16.12 -12.78 15.62
N LYS A 240 14.83 -13.11 15.55
CA LYS A 240 14.19 -14.05 16.50
C LYS A 240 14.32 -15.51 16.07
N PHE A 241 14.23 -15.79 14.77
CA PHE A 241 14.13 -17.15 14.24
C PHE A 241 15.17 -17.47 13.17
N GLY A 242 15.97 -16.50 12.72
CA GLY A 242 16.89 -16.69 11.60
C GLY A 242 16.16 -16.89 10.26
N PHE A 243 14.91 -16.43 10.13
CA PHE A 243 14.15 -16.60 8.88
C PHE A 243 14.77 -15.78 7.75
N GLY A 244 15.09 -16.47 6.67
CA GLY A 244 15.59 -15.83 5.44
C GLY A 244 14.48 -15.21 4.58
N PRO A 245 14.88 -14.51 3.50
CA PRO A 245 13.96 -13.79 2.62
C PRO A 245 12.83 -14.65 2.04
N ARG A 246 13.10 -15.90 1.70
CA ARG A 246 12.10 -16.83 1.16
C ARG A 246 11.00 -17.13 2.18
N THR A 247 11.36 -17.44 3.42
CA THR A 247 10.37 -17.73 4.48
C THR A 247 9.52 -16.51 4.78
N VAL A 248 10.14 -15.34 4.93
CA VAL A 248 9.42 -14.09 5.18
C VAL A 248 8.52 -13.72 4.00
N GLY A 249 9.01 -13.87 2.77
CA GLY A 249 8.21 -13.60 1.57
C GLY A 249 6.96 -14.49 1.46
N LEU A 250 7.07 -15.78 1.79
CA LEU A 250 5.94 -16.70 1.83
C LEU A 250 4.95 -16.38 2.96
N LEU A 251 5.43 -15.99 4.13
CA LEU A 251 4.57 -15.56 5.24
C LEU A 251 3.79 -14.29 4.87
N MET A 252 4.45 -13.30 4.27
CA MET A 252 3.78 -12.10 3.77
C MET A 252 2.77 -12.41 2.65
N PHE A 253 3.08 -13.37 1.79
CA PHE A 253 2.13 -13.85 0.77
C PHE A 253 0.89 -14.46 1.41
N CYS A 254 1.02 -15.32 2.42
CA CYS A 254 -0.13 -15.89 3.13
C CYS A 254 -1.01 -14.80 3.77
N LEU A 255 -0.40 -13.80 4.43
CA LEU A 255 -1.11 -12.63 4.96
C LEU A 255 -1.91 -11.93 3.86
N ALA A 256 -1.25 -11.62 2.75
CA ALA A 256 -1.86 -10.89 1.63
C ALA A 256 -2.95 -11.72 0.94
N CYS A 257 -2.77 -13.03 0.76
CA CYS A 257 -3.80 -13.94 0.26
C CYS A 257 -5.08 -13.87 1.11
N LEU A 258 -4.95 -13.99 2.43
CA LEU A 258 -6.10 -13.92 3.32
C LEU A 258 -6.76 -12.54 3.30
N ALA A 259 -5.97 -11.47 3.20
CA ALA A 259 -6.52 -10.12 3.05
C ALA A 259 -7.32 -9.98 1.73
N VAL A 260 -6.78 -10.46 0.60
CA VAL A 260 -7.46 -10.42 -0.71
C VAL A 260 -8.71 -11.30 -0.72
N LEU A 261 -8.66 -12.50 -0.16
CA LEU A 261 -9.84 -13.39 -0.03
C LEU A 261 -10.93 -12.75 0.81
N MET A 262 -10.57 -12.12 1.94
CA MET A 262 -11.53 -11.37 2.75
C MET A 262 -12.12 -10.18 2.00
N GLN A 263 -11.31 -9.39 1.29
CA GLN A 263 -11.78 -8.23 0.51
C GLN A 263 -12.72 -8.65 -0.63
N GLY A 264 -12.37 -9.70 -1.37
CA GLY A 264 -13.11 -10.15 -2.55
C GLY A 264 -14.37 -10.96 -2.24
N GLY A 265 -14.28 -11.88 -1.28
CA GLY A 265 -15.33 -12.84 -0.94
C GLY A 265 -15.94 -12.64 0.43
N GLY A 266 -15.09 -12.59 1.47
CA GLY A 266 -15.55 -12.54 2.86
C GLY A 266 -16.40 -11.32 3.17
N VAL A 267 -15.99 -10.14 2.73
CA VAL A 267 -16.76 -8.89 2.94
C VAL A 267 -18.11 -8.96 2.23
N ARG A 268 -18.15 -9.47 0.99
CA ARG A 268 -19.40 -9.62 0.24
C ARG A 268 -20.42 -10.53 0.93
N LEU A 269 -19.94 -11.57 1.62
CA LEU A 269 -20.78 -12.52 2.37
C LEU A 269 -21.20 -11.98 3.74
N LEU A 270 -20.31 -11.24 4.41
CA LEU A 270 -20.50 -10.81 5.81
C LEU A 270 -21.21 -9.45 5.95
N VAL A 271 -21.01 -8.52 5.00
CA VAL A 271 -21.66 -7.19 5.06
C VAL A 271 -23.19 -7.28 5.09
N PRO A 272 -23.88 -8.12 4.29
CA PRO A 272 -25.34 -8.23 4.38
C PRO A 272 -25.85 -8.69 5.75
N ARG A 273 -25.06 -9.50 6.48
CA ARG A 273 -25.43 -10.06 7.79
C ARG A 273 -25.06 -9.16 8.96
N LEU A 274 -23.88 -8.57 8.93
CA LEU A 274 -23.30 -7.84 10.06
C LEU A 274 -23.39 -6.31 9.88
N GLY A 275 -23.45 -5.85 8.63
CA GLY A 275 -23.28 -4.45 8.28
C GLY A 275 -21.80 -4.02 8.32
N GLU A 276 -21.46 -2.98 7.54
CA GLU A 276 -20.07 -2.50 7.36
C GLU A 276 -19.41 -2.09 8.68
N GLY A 277 -20.14 -1.41 9.56
CA GLY A 277 -19.56 -0.90 10.82
C GLY A 277 -19.20 -2.00 11.81
N LYS A 278 -20.01 -3.06 11.95
CA LYS A 278 -19.64 -4.21 12.80
C LYS A 278 -18.49 -4.98 12.19
N LEU A 279 -18.50 -5.16 10.85
CA LEU A 279 -17.42 -5.87 10.16
C LEU A 279 -16.09 -5.11 10.25
N ALA A 280 -16.09 -3.77 10.12
CA ALA A 280 -14.90 -2.95 10.35
C ALA A 280 -14.38 -3.09 11.78
N THR A 281 -15.25 -3.09 12.79
CA THR A 281 -14.88 -3.28 14.20
C THR A 281 -14.27 -4.67 14.44
N LEU A 282 -14.89 -5.73 13.93
CA LEU A 282 -14.34 -7.09 14.00
C LEU A 282 -12.99 -7.18 13.29
N GLY A 283 -12.83 -6.50 12.16
CA GLY A 283 -11.56 -6.40 11.44
C GLY A 283 -10.46 -5.77 12.31
N VAL A 284 -10.77 -4.69 13.04
CA VAL A 284 -9.83 -4.07 14.00
C VAL A 284 -9.45 -5.05 15.11
N LEU A 285 -10.44 -5.70 15.74
CA LEU A 285 -10.18 -6.66 16.82
C LEU A 285 -9.32 -7.84 16.36
N THR A 286 -9.62 -8.39 15.18
CA THR A 286 -8.84 -9.50 14.58
C THR A 286 -7.42 -9.05 14.24
N PHE A 287 -7.25 -7.82 13.72
CA PHE A 287 -5.93 -7.27 13.43
C PHE A 287 -5.10 -7.06 14.70
N VAL A 288 -5.69 -6.51 15.76
CA VAL A 288 -5.06 -6.34 17.07
C VAL A 288 -4.64 -7.70 17.66
N ALA A 289 -5.54 -8.69 17.64
CA ALA A 289 -5.22 -10.04 18.07
C ALA A 289 -4.05 -10.64 17.28
N GLY A 290 -4.02 -10.41 15.96
CA GLY A 290 -2.91 -10.81 15.09
C GLY A 290 -1.58 -10.17 15.48
N LEU A 291 -1.55 -8.86 15.70
CA LEU A 291 -0.35 -8.13 16.13
C LEU A 291 0.19 -8.65 17.47
N VAL A 292 -0.70 -8.86 18.46
CA VAL A 292 -0.31 -9.43 19.75
C VAL A 292 0.24 -10.84 19.58
N THR A 293 -0.41 -11.68 18.76
CA THR A 293 0.06 -13.03 18.49
C THR A 293 1.45 -13.03 17.84
N VAL A 294 1.72 -12.16 16.87
CA VAL A 294 3.05 -12.00 16.25
C VAL A 294 4.07 -11.57 17.31
N ALA A 295 3.75 -10.58 18.15
CA ALA A 295 4.67 -10.06 19.16
C ALA A 295 5.20 -11.15 20.09
N VAL A 296 4.31 -12.05 20.54
CA VAL A 296 4.63 -13.11 21.52
C VAL A 296 4.95 -14.46 20.87
N ALA A 297 4.86 -14.59 19.53
CA ALA A 297 5.00 -15.86 18.81
C ALA A 297 6.30 -16.59 19.16
N PRO A 298 6.26 -17.83 19.68
CA PRO A 298 7.46 -18.62 20.01
C PRO A 298 8.01 -19.42 18.83
N ASN A 299 7.24 -19.57 17.75
CA ASN A 299 7.59 -20.42 16.61
C ASN A 299 6.90 -19.98 15.30
N LEU A 300 7.26 -20.64 14.20
CA LEU A 300 6.73 -20.36 12.85
C LEU A 300 5.19 -20.49 12.79
N VAL A 301 4.61 -21.47 13.46
CA VAL A 301 3.15 -21.73 13.41
C VAL A 301 2.38 -20.57 14.03
N MET A 302 2.79 -20.13 15.22
CA MET A 302 2.18 -18.97 15.88
C MET A 302 2.40 -17.66 15.09
N THR A 303 3.59 -17.49 14.49
CA THR A 303 3.86 -16.37 13.60
C THR A 303 2.89 -16.40 12.41
N GLY A 304 2.72 -17.54 11.76
CA GLY A 304 1.78 -17.72 10.65
C GLY A 304 0.33 -17.45 11.05
N LEU A 305 -0.09 -17.93 12.22
CA LEU A 305 -1.44 -17.66 12.76
C LEU A 305 -1.65 -16.15 13.03
N GLY A 306 -0.66 -15.50 13.64
CA GLY A 306 -0.73 -14.05 13.89
C GLY A 306 -0.84 -13.25 12.59
N LEU A 307 -0.05 -13.60 11.57
CA LEU A 307 -0.14 -12.96 10.25
C LEU A 307 -1.46 -13.28 9.54
N ALA A 308 -2.00 -14.49 9.70
CA ALA A 308 -3.31 -14.84 9.17
C ALA A 308 -4.41 -13.97 9.78
N LEU A 309 -4.40 -13.79 11.10
CA LEU A 309 -5.31 -12.87 11.79
C LEU A 309 -5.12 -11.43 11.31
N CYS A 310 -3.88 -10.96 11.12
CA CYS A 310 -3.60 -9.64 10.55
C CYS A 310 -4.20 -9.50 9.14
N GLY A 311 -4.04 -10.49 8.27
CA GLY A 311 -4.59 -10.48 6.92
C GLY A 311 -6.11 -10.42 6.90
N ILE A 312 -6.78 -11.26 7.69
CA ILE A 312 -8.24 -11.27 7.84
C ILE A 312 -8.72 -9.93 8.40
N GLY A 313 -8.04 -9.39 9.40
CA GLY A 313 -8.39 -8.14 10.06
C GLY A 313 -8.33 -6.94 9.10
N VAL A 314 -7.20 -6.76 8.41
CA VAL A 314 -7.02 -5.69 7.41
C VAL A 314 -7.95 -5.87 6.22
N GLY A 315 -8.12 -7.11 5.74
CA GLY A 315 -9.02 -7.45 4.65
C GLY A 315 -10.49 -7.17 4.94
N SER A 316 -10.88 -7.24 6.22
CA SER A 316 -12.24 -6.88 6.68
C SER A 316 -12.40 -5.38 6.89
N PHE A 317 -11.39 -4.73 7.49
CA PHE A 317 -11.44 -3.31 7.85
C PHE A 317 -11.42 -2.39 6.62
N ASN A 318 -10.43 -2.54 5.74
CA ASN A 318 -10.17 -1.59 4.65
C ASN A 318 -11.39 -1.35 3.75
N PRO A 319 -12.06 -2.38 3.17
CA PRO A 319 -13.21 -2.16 2.32
C PRO A 319 -14.43 -1.66 3.09
N SER A 320 -14.61 -2.12 4.34
CA SER A 320 -15.75 -1.71 5.17
C SER A 320 -15.63 -0.23 5.58
N ALA A 321 -14.45 0.21 6.00
CA ALA A 321 -14.20 1.61 6.39
C ALA A 321 -14.23 2.54 5.17
N SER A 322 -13.67 2.11 4.04
CA SER A 322 -13.72 2.84 2.77
C SER A 322 -15.16 3.01 2.26
N SER A 323 -15.99 1.97 2.37
CA SER A 323 -17.41 2.04 2.02
C SER A 323 -18.16 3.02 2.92
N LEU A 324 -17.94 2.96 4.24
CA LEU A 324 -18.52 3.92 5.19
C LEU A 324 -18.09 5.36 4.88
N ALA A 325 -16.83 5.59 4.52
CA ALA A 325 -16.32 6.91 4.12
C ALA A 325 -16.98 7.39 2.83
N SER A 326 -17.13 6.51 1.83
CA SER A 326 -17.79 6.82 0.57
C SER A 326 -19.26 7.20 0.73
N LYS A 327 -19.96 6.68 1.74
CA LYS A 327 -21.35 7.04 2.07
C LYS A 327 -21.49 8.43 2.70
N GLN A 328 -20.38 9.04 3.16
CA GLN A 328 -20.36 10.41 3.65
C GLN A 328 -20.25 11.46 2.52
N ALA A 329 -20.18 11.00 1.30
CA ALA A 329 -19.96 11.84 0.12
C ALA A 329 -21.21 11.97 -0.73
N ASP A 330 -21.48 13.18 -1.21
CA ASP A 330 -22.44 13.42 -2.27
C ASP A 330 -21.85 13.02 -3.63
N VAL A 331 -22.69 12.88 -4.65
CA VAL A 331 -22.27 12.47 -6.00
C VAL A 331 -21.16 13.38 -6.56
N HIS A 332 -21.21 14.69 -6.24
CA HIS A 332 -20.31 15.70 -6.79
C HIS A 332 -18.94 15.76 -6.07
N ASP A 333 -18.86 15.38 -4.80
CA ASP A 333 -17.64 15.52 -3.98
C ASP A 333 -16.99 14.20 -3.54
N ARG A 334 -17.51 13.09 -4.04
CA ARG A 334 -17.04 11.72 -3.69
C ARG A 334 -15.54 11.54 -3.90
N GLY A 335 -14.98 12.14 -4.95
CA GLY A 335 -13.54 12.09 -5.21
C GLY A 335 -12.71 12.80 -4.13
N SER A 336 -13.17 13.97 -3.67
CA SER A 336 -12.49 14.75 -2.64
C SER A 336 -12.58 14.07 -1.26
N VAL A 337 -13.74 13.49 -0.92
CA VAL A 337 -13.94 12.71 0.32
C VAL A 337 -13.02 11.48 0.36
N MET A 338 -12.98 10.71 -0.72
CA MET A 338 -12.11 9.54 -0.80
C MET A 338 -10.63 9.91 -0.84
N GLY A 339 -10.28 11.01 -1.51
CA GLY A 339 -8.92 11.56 -1.49
C GLY A 339 -8.48 11.97 -0.08
N THR A 340 -9.35 12.61 0.69
CA THR A 340 -9.09 12.99 2.08
C THR A 340 -8.91 11.75 2.98
N TYR A 341 -9.78 10.75 2.84
CA TYR A 341 -9.66 9.48 3.53
C TYR A 341 -8.33 8.78 3.21
N GLN A 342 -7.95 8.72 1.94
CA GLN A 342 -6.70 8.09 1.47
C GLN A 342 -5.46 8.86 1.94
N SER A 343 -5.51 10.20 2.01
CA SER A 343 -4.41 11.03 2.52
C SER A 343 -4.08 10.71 3.97
N SER A 344 -5.08 10.40 4.81
CA SER A 344 -4.86 9.97 6.19
C SER A 344 -4.10 8.64 6.27
N SER A 345 -4.45 7.68 5.41
CA SER A 345 -3.73 6.41 5.30
C SER A 345 -2.30 6.60 4.76
N SER A 346 -2.09 7.52 3.81
CA SER A 346 -0.76 7.83 3.29
C SER A 346 0.15 8.45 4.36
N LEU A 347 -0.39 9.34 5.20
CA LEU A 347 0.34 9.91 6.34
C LEU A 347 0.77 8.83 7.34
N ALA A 348 -0.11 7.88 7.62
CA ALA A 348 0.19 6.75 8.51
C ALA A 348 1.34 5.87 7.98
N ARG A 349 1.40 5.63 6.66
CA ARG A 349 2.51 4.91 6.01
C ARG A 349 3.85 5.63 6.11
N VAL A 350 3.84 6.94 6.28
CA VAL A 350 5.05 7.73 6.57
C VAL A 350 5.47 7.54 8.03
N ILE A 351 4.55 7.79 8.97
CA ILE A 351 4.86 7.83 10.40
C ILE A 351 5.23 6.44 10.94
N GLY A 352 4.50 5.39 10.53
CA GLY A 352 4.68 4.02 11.03
C GLY A 352 6.14 3.52 10.98
N PRO A 353 6.79 3.53 9.81
CA PRO A 353 8.18 3.10 9.69
C PRO A 353 9.17 3.94 10.51
N PHE A 354 9.04 5.27 10.53
CA PHE A 354 9.94 6.13 11.31
C PHE A 354 9.88 5.87 12.82
N VAL A 355 8.74 5.37 13.32
CA VAL A 355 8.52 5.08 14.73
C VAL A 355 8.88 3.63 15.07
N SER A 356 8.70 2.67 14.17
CA SER A 356 8.85 1.24 14.44
C SER A 356 10.28 0.83 14.80
N GLY A 357 11.28 1.35 14.09
CA GLY A 357 12.70 1.03 14.33
C GLY A 357 13.23 1.52 15.67
N PRO A 358 13.03 2.79 16.03
CA PRO A 358 13.36 3.30 17.38
C PRO A 358 12.67 2.51 18.50
N ILE A 359 11.38 2.18 18.38
CA ILE A 359 10.67 1.34 19.37
C ILE A 359 11.30 -0.04 19.46
N TYR A 360 11.64 -0.66 18.33
CA TYR A 360 12.30 -1.95 18.30
C TYR A 360 13.64 -1.91 19.06
N ALA A 361 14.44 -0.89 18.82
CA ALA A 361 15.75 -0.74 19.46
C ALA A 361 15.66 -0.44 20.96
N ALA A 362 14.68 0.37 21.39
CA ALA A 362 14.56 0.80 22.79
C ALA A 362 13.81 -0.21 23.68
N LEU A 363 12.76 -0.85 23.17
CA LEU A 363 11.81 -1.65 23.96
C LEU A 363 11.85 -3.16 23.60
N GLY A 364 12.67 -3.53 22.61
CA GLY A 364 12.86 -4.92 22.20
C GLY A 364 11.97 -5.37 21.01
N PRO A 365 12.21 -6.61 20.52
CA PRO A 365 11.71 -7.07 19.22
C PRO A 365 10.19 -7.12 19.06
N GLY A 366 9.45 -7.47 20.11
CA GLY A 366 7.99 -7.55 20.09
C GLY A 366 7.27 -6.22 20.27
N ALA A 367 7.96 -5.21 20.80
CA ALA A 367 7.37 -3.94 21.21
C ALA A 367 6.69 -3.16 20.08
N PRO A 368 7.22 -3.06 18.85
CA PRO A 368 6.53 -2.35 17.76
C PRO A 368 5.13 -2.91 17.46
N PHE A 369 4.96 -4.23 17.53
CA PHE A 369 3.67 -4.88 17.29
C PHE A 369 2.68 -4.62 18.42
N LEU A 370 3.15 -4.63 19.69
CA LEU A 370 2.31 -4.31 20.85
C LEU A 370 1.90 -2.84 20.85
N VAL A 371 2.82 -1.92 20.53
CA VAL A 371 2.50 -0.50 20.36
C VAL A 371 1.50 -0.31 19.23
N GLY A 372 1.69 -1.00 18.09
CA GLY A 372 0.73 -1.03 17.00
C GLY A 372 -0.65 -1.52 17.44
N ALA A 373 -0.71 -2.58 18.23
CA ALA A 373 -1.96 -3.10 18.79
C ALA A 373 -2.67 -2.05 19.66
N CYS A 374 -1.92 -1.43 20.58
CA CYS A 374 -2.47 -0.37 21.46
C CYS A 374 -2.96 0.85 20.68
N VAL A 375 -2.20 1.31 19.67
CA VAL A 375 -2.56 2.45 18.81
C VAL A 375 -3.79 2.15 17.96
N THR A 376 -4.00 0.89 17.58
CA THR A 376 -5.14 0.48 16.75
C THR A 376 -6.46 0.41 17.53
N LEU A 377 -6.44 0.07 18.81
CA LEU A 377 -7.67 -0.11 19.61
C LEU A 377 -8.65 1.09 19.59
N PRO A 378 -8.21 2.35 19.72
CA PRO A 378 -9.10 3.51 19.63
C PRO A 378 -9.87 3.62 18.31
N ALA A 379 -9.43 2.95 17.23
CA ALA A 379 -10.15 2.95 15.96
C ALA A 379 -11.58 2.41 16.11
N ILE A 380 -11.83 1.50 17.07
CA ILE A 380 -13.16 0.95 17.39
C ILE A 380 -14.10 2.08 17.81
N TRP A 381 -13.64 2.95 18.69
CA TRP A 381 -14.45 4.09 19.18
C TRP A 381 -14.72 5.08 18.04
N PHE A 382 -13.73 5.35 17.18
CA PHE A 382 -13.90 6.24 16.03
C PHE A 382 -14.92 5.69 15.03
N ILE A 383 -14.90 4.38 14.73
CA ILE A 383 -15.88 3.73 13.86
C ILE A 383 -17.28 3.86 14.46
N TRP A 384 -17.42 3.62 15.75
CA TRP A 384 -18.71 3.73 16.44
C TRP A 384 -19.26 5.15 16.42
N ARG A 385 -18.41 6.17 16.72
CA ARG A 385 -18.78 7.59 16.66
C ARG A 385 -19.18 8.04 15.26
N ALA A 386 -18.48 7.56 14.22
CA ALA A 386 -18.84 7.86 12.84
C ALA A 386 -20.25 7.35 12.51
N ARG A 387 -20.60 6.13 12.93
CA ARG A 387 -21.94 5.54 12.72
C ARG A 387 -23.04 6.28 13.46
N ALA A 388 -22.77 6.75 14.68
CA ALA A 388 -23.77 7.48 15.46
C ALA A 388 -24.15 8.84 14.84
N ARG A 389 -23.25 9.42 14.01
CA ARG A 389 -23.49 10.69 13.32
C ARG A 389 -23.95 10.56 11.86
N SER A 390 -23.96 9.35 11.31
CA SER A 390 -24.47 9.06 9.97
C SER A 390 -25.93 8.59 9.97
N ARG A 391 -26.50 8.42 11.15
CA ARG A 391 -27.96 8.24 11.40
C ARG A 391 -28.61 9.58 11.70
#